data_2906b6808b84b5b8bbecf7f186efd381
#
_entry.id   2906b6808b84b5b8bbecf7f186efd381
#
_cell.length_a   1.000
_cell.length_b   1.000
_cell.length_c   1.000
_cell.angle_alpha   90.00
_cell.angle_beta   90.00
_cell.angle_gamma   90.00
#
_symmetry.space_group_name_H-M   'P 1'
#
loop_
_entity.id
_entity.type
_entity.pdbx_description
1 polymer ?
#
loop_
_entity_poly.entity_id
_entity_poly.type
_entity_poly.pdbx_seq_one_letter_code
_entity_poly.pdbx_strand_id
1 'polypeptide(L)'
;MSNSTVQVKEDGRNKRSEANRQLIINAMINLVNRGNYMPTAQQVADTSGVSIRTVFRHFTEMDLLYREIDEVVKPVYLAHFKQNFTGDLKTRIKRLANAVVNGFSDGYHLSKVNTVLKWRSPFLQSTYDYNQKMLRLYVLSMLPELKKCDSATTELLVGITSFYFFERLHVDQGLSIAACKKLLITHISSALETES
;
A
#
# COMPACT_ATOMS: atom_id res chain seq x y z
N MET A 1 -2.59 28.58 -44.09
CA MET A 1 -2.53 29.18 -42.71
C MET A 1 -3.55 28.57 -41.73
N SER A 2 -3.91 27.27 -41.84
CA SER A 2 -5.00 26.66 -41.01
C SER A 2 -4.53 25.64 -39.99
N ASN A 3 -3.22 25.39 -39.87
CA ASN A 3 -2.73 24.30 -39.00
C ASN A 3 -2.38 24.70 -37.55
N SER A 4 -2.08 25.99 -37.28
CA SER A 4 -1.65 26.42 -35.95
C SER A 4 -2.79 26.60 -34.93
N THR A 5 -3.99 26.95 -35.41
CA THR A 5 -5.14 27.20 -34.53
C THR A 5 -5.78 25.90 -33.98
N VAL A 6 -5.69 24.82 -34.73
CA VAL A 6 -6.19 23.49 -34.33
C VAL A 6 -5.28 22.87 -33.26
N GLN A 7 -3.96 22.92 -33.45
CA GLN A 7 -2.98 22.40 -32.47
C GLN A 7 -3.05 23.12 -31.09
N VAL A 8 -3.20 24.43 -31.06
CA VAL A 8 -3.31 25.22 -29.82
C VAL A 8 -4.61 24.90 -29.06
N LYS A 9 -5.72 24.68 -29.79
CA LYS A 9 -7.01 24.27 -29.16
C LYS A 9 -6.95 22.84 -28.60
N GLU A 10 -6.27 21.94 -29.28
CA GLU A 10 -6.10 20.54 -28.85
C GLU A 10 -5.20 20.43 -27.64
N ASP A 11 -4.09 21.18 -27.56
CA ASP A 11 -3.20 21.26 -26.39
C ASP A 11 -3.92 21.83 -25.16
N GLY A 12 -4.71 22.89 -25.29
CA GLY A 12 -5.47 23.46 -24.19
C GLY A 12 -6.60 22.55 -23.68
N ARG A 13 -7.21 21.74 -24.54
CA ARG A 13 -8.23 20.75 -24.17
C ARG A 13 -7.60 19.56 -23.43
N ASN A 14 -6.46 19.08 -23.89
CA ASN A 14 -5.70 18.00 -23.27
C ASN A 14 -5.16 18.43 -21.91
N LYS A 15 -4.64 19.64 -21.75
CA LYS A 15 -4.19 20.20 -20.48
C LYS A 15 -5.33 20.28 -19.45
N ARG A 16 -6.52 20.75 -19.84
CA ARG A 16 -7.70 20.77 -18.95
C ARG A 16 -8.17 19.37 -18.57
N SER A 17 -8.12 18.44 -19.52
CA SER A 17 -8.48 17.04 -19.26
C SER A 17 -7.54 16.44 -18.24
N GLU A 18 -6.24 16.60 -18.37
CA GLU A 18 -5.26 16.09 -17.42
C GLU A 18 -5.37 16.78 -16.05
N ALA A 19 -5.60 18.09 -16.01
CA ALA A 19 -5.84 18.79 -14.75
C ALA A 19 -7.07 18.23 -14.01
N ASN A 20 -8.19 17.98 -14.70
CA ASN A 20 -9.38 17.38 -14.10
C ASN A 20 -9.09 15.94 -13.58
N ARG A 21 -8.33 15.15 -14.35
CA ARG A 21 -7.92 13.80 -13.95
C ARG A 21 -7.14 13.85 -12.64
N GLN A 22 -6.16 14.76 -12.54
CA GLN A 22 -5.36 14.93 -11.32
C GLN A 22 -6.20 15.42 -10.12
N LEU A 23 -7.17 16.31 -10.32
CA LEU A 23 -8.10 16.73 -9.28
C LEU A 23 -8.90 15.55 -8.72
N ILE A 24 -9.38 14.65 -9.58
CA ILE A 24 -10.13 13.44 -9.18
C ILE A 24 -9.24 12.49 -8.36
N ILE A 25 -8.00 12.23 -8.81
CA ILE A 25 -7.04 11.38 -8.08
C ILE A 25 -6.74 11.97 -6.69
N ASN A 26 -6.44 13.27 -6.63
CA ASN A 26 -6.15 13.96 -5.36
C ASN A 26 -7.35 13.95 -4.40
N ALA A 27 -8.55 14.13 -4.92
CA ALA A 27 -9.79 14.07 -4.13
C ALA A 27 -9.99 12.68 -3.53
N MET A 28 -9.76 11.63 -4.29
CA MET A 28 -9.87 10.25 -3.82
C MET A 28 -8.83 9.96 -2.73
N ILE A 29 -7.57 10.34 -2.94
CA ILE A 29 -6.50 10.21 -1.93
C ILE A 29 -6.88 10.96 -0.65
N ASN A 30 -7.42 12.18 -0.76
CA ASN A 30 -7.85 12.98 0.38
C ASN A 30 -8.98 12.29 1.17
N LEU A 31 -10.00 11.76 0.50
CA LEU A 31 -11.10 11.03 1.13
C LEU A 31 -10.57 9.80 1.89
N VAL A 32 -9.70 9.02 1.26
CA VAL A 32 -9.08 7.84 1.85
C VAL A 32 -8.22 8.20 3.07
N ASN A 33 -7.40 9.25 2.99
CA ASN A 33 -6.57 9.71 4.10
C ASN A 33 -7.38 10.25 5.29
N ARG A 34 -8.64 10.65 5.06
CA ARG A 34 -9.59 11.02 6.12
C ARG A 34 -10.37 9.84 6.69
N GLY A 35 -10.03 8.60 6.29
CA GLY A 35 -10.66 7.38 6.79
C GLY A 35 -11.90 6.93 6.02
N ASN A 36 -12.26 7.59 4.92
CA ASN A 36 -13.29 7.07 4.04
C ASN A 36 -12.69 6.03 3.08
N TYR A 37 -12.72 4.78 3.47
CA TYR A 37 -12.13 3.68 2.71
C TYR A 37 -13.05 3.12 1.60
N MET A 38 -14.26 3.64 1.48
CA MET A 38 -15.24 3.25 0.45
C MET A 38 -15.87 4.49 -0.23
N PRO A 39 -15.07 5.42 -0.80
CA PRO A 39 -15.61 6.63 -1.40
C PRO A 39 -16.51 6.30 -2.58
N THR A 40 -17.63 7.00 -2.68
CA THR A 40 -18.51 6.95 -3.85
C THR A 40 -18.03 7.92 -4.93
N ALA A 41 -18.41 7.68 -6.18
CA ALA A 41 -18.11 8.61 -7.29
C ALA A 41 -18.67 10.01 -7.04
N GLN A 42 -19.81 10.14 -6.34
CA GLN A 42 -20.38 11.42 -5.96
C GLN A 42 -19.49 12.16 -4.95
N GLN A 43 -19.02 11.47 -3.89
CA GLN A 43 -18.10 12.05 -2.92
C GLN A 43 -16.78 12.50 -3.54
N VAL A 44 -16.27 11.74 -4.52
CA VAL A 44 -15.07 12.12 -5.29
C VAL A 44 -15.36 13.38 -6.14
N ALA A 45 -16.52 13.45 -6.79
CA ALA A 45 -16.93 14.61 -7.57
C ALA A 45 -17.03 15.87 -6.68
N ASP A 46 -17.74 15.78 -5.55
CA ASP A 46 -17.92 16.87 -4.59
C ASP A 46 -16.59 17.37 -4.03
N THR A 47 -15.67 16.43 -3.70
CA THR A 47 -14.36 16.77 -3.14
C THR A 47 -13.40 17.37 -4.18
N SER A 48 -13.48 16.92 -5.44
CA SER A 48 -12.64 17.41 -6.53
C SER A 48 -13.12 18.70 -7.18
N GLY A 49 -14.38 19.08 -6.93
CA GLY A 49 -15.01 20.24 -7.58
C GLY A 49 -15.37 20.03 -9.06
N VAL A 50 -15.31 18.80 -9.56
CA VAL A 50 -15.74 18.46 -10.91
C VAL A 50 -17.13 17.79 -10.90
N SER A 51 -17.85 17.82 -12.03
CA SER A 51 -19.12 17.11 -12.12
C SER A 51 -18.94 15.60 -12.08
N ILE A 52 -19.92 14.86 -11.55
CA ILE A 52 -19.93 13.39 -11.55
C ILE A 52 -19.78 12.83 -13.00
N ARG A 53 -20.35 13.51 -13.99
CA ARG A 53 -20.16 13.17 -15.41
C ARG A 53 -18.68 13.26 -15.82
N THR A 54 -17.95 14.23 -15.26
CA THR A 54 -16.51 14.37 -15.54
C THR A 54 -15.74 13.24 -14.86
N VAL A 55 -16.11 12.82 -13.64
CA VAL A 55 -15.50 11.65 -12.99
C VAL A 55 -15.67 10.41 -13.87
N PHE A 56 -16.89 10.08 -14.31
CA PHE A 56 -17.13 8.91 -15.17
C PHE A 56 -16.54 9.03 -16.59
N ARG A 57 -16.29 10.23 -17.09
CA ARG A 57 -15.58 10.41 -18.36
C ARG A 57 -14.10 10.05 -18.25
N HIS A 58 -13.45 10.30 -17.10
CA HIS A 58 -12.04 9.97 -16.86
C HIS A 58 -11.87 8.54 -16.33
N PHE A 59 -12.80 8.11 -15.50
CA PHE A 59 -12.78 6.81 -14.86
C PHE A 59 -14.15 6.16 -15.01
N THR A 60 -14.32 5.38 -16.08
CA THR A 60 -15.57 4.68 -16.38
C THR A 60 -15.99 3.73 -15.26
N GLU A 61 -15.00 3.22 -14.51
CA GLU A 61 -15.16 2.35 -13.36
C GLU A 61 -14.23 2.81 -12.23
N MET A 62 -14.65 2.58 -10.99
CA MET A 62 -13.84 2.92 -9.81
C MET A 62 -12.52 2.13 -9.76
N ASP A 63 -12.46 0.95 -10.36
CA ASP A 63 -11.23 0.16 -10.45
C ASP A 63 -10.11 0.89 -11.19
N LEU A 64 -10.43 1.66 -12.23
CA LEU A 64 -9.45 2.47 -12.94
C LEU A 64 -8.88 3.58 -12.04
N LEU A 65 -9.72 4.18 -11.19
CA LEU A 65 -9.27 5.17 -10.23
C LEU A 65 -8.39 4.54 -9.14
N TYR A 66 -8.71 3.35 -8.66
CA TYR A 66 -7.85 2.62 -7.71
C TYR A 66 -6.48 2.29 -8.30
N ARG A 67 -6.41 1.93 -9.59
CA ARG A 67 -5.13 1.68 -10.29
C ARG A 67 -4.25 2.92 -10.30
N GLU A 68 -4.82 4.07 -10.66
CA GLU A 68 -4.08 5.32 -10.69
C GLU A 68 -3.55 5.74 -9.32
N ILE A 69 -4.34 5.52 -8.28
CA ILE A 69 -3.93 5.83 -6.91
C ILE A 69 -2.81 4.88 -6.47
N ASP A 70 -2.91 3.60 -6.79
CA ASP A 70 -1.86 2.62 -6.47
C ASP A 70 -0.53 3.05 -7.10
N GLU A 71 -0.51 3.46 -8.37
CA GLU A 71 0.69 3.94 -9.04
C GLU A 71 1.30 5.20 -8.39
N VAL A 72 0.46 6.10 -7.87
CA VAL A 72 0.92 7.33 -7.19
C VAL A 72 1.46 7.05 -5.79
N VAL A 73 0.80 6.19 -5.01
CA VAL A 73 1.11 5.98 -3.58
C VAL A 73 2.13 4.85 -3.36
N LYS A 74 2.10 3.83 -4.23
CA LYS A 74 2.95 2.63 -4.14
C LYS A 74 4.46 2.93 -3.98
N PRO A 75 5.09 3.87 -4.72
CA PRO A 75 6.50 4.17 -4.56
C PRO A 75 6.88 4.61 -3.14
N VAL A 76 5.97 5.28 -2.42
CA VAL A 76 6.23 5.81 -1.08
C VAL A 76 6.46 4.68 -0.09
N TYR A 77 5.51 3.73 0.02
CA TYR A 77 5.64 2.63 0.98
C TYR A 77 6.61 1.55 0.52
N LEU A 78 6.75 1.30 -0.80
CA LEU A 78 7.71 0.33 -1.33
C LEU A 78 9.17 0.74 -1.09
N ALA A 79 9.46 2.03 -0.90
CA ALA A 79 10.81 2.48 -0.57
C ALA A 79 11.35 1.80 0.71
N HIS A 80 10.48 1.48 1.67
CA HIS A 80 10.87 0.80 2.91
C HIS A 80 11.32 -0.65 2.69
N PHE A 81 10.83 -1.32 1.64
CA PHE A 81 11.17 -2.70 1.31
C PHE A 81 12.42 -2.85 0.42
N LYS A 82 13.04 -1.72 0.02
CA LYS A 82 14.32 -1.71 -0.72
C LYS A 82 15.51 -1.85 0.22
N GLN A 83 15.45 -2.79 1.17
CA GLN A 83 16.51 -3.00 2.14
C GLN A 83 17.56 -3.98 1.63
N ASN A 84 18.80 -3.84 2.11
CA ASN A 84 19.85 -4.80 1.85
C ASN A 84 19.64 -6.08 2.69
N PHE A 85 19.75 -7.25 2.07
CA PHE A 85 19.60 -8.56 2.70
C PHE A 85 20.90 -9.06 3.38
N THR A 86 21.98 -8.27 3.37
CA THR A 86 23.27 -8.61 3.97
C THR A 86 23.34 -8.24 5.46
N GLY A 87 24.32 -8.82 6.16
CA GLY A 87 24.56 -8.58 7.58
C GLY A 87 24.20 -9.78 8.46
N ASP A 88 24.52 -9.68 9.74
CA ASP A 88 24.19 -10.69 10.73
C ASP A 88 22.65 -10.78 10.94
N LEU A 89 22.23 -11.87 11.58
CA LEU A 89 20.81 -12.15 11.83
C LEU A 89 20.12 -10.97 12.57
N LYS A 90 20.78 -10.44 13.60
CA LYS A 90 20.22 -9.32 14.40
C LYS A 90 20.00 -8.06 13.57
N THR A 91 20.91 -7.74 12.66
CA THR A 91 20.81 -6.61 11.74
C THR A 91 19.66 -6.83 10.75
N ARG A 92 19.52 -8.03 10.18
CA ARG A 92 18.47 -8.37 9.22
C ARG A 92 17.08 -8.35 9.87
N ILE A 93 16.94 -8.87 11.10
CA ILE A 93 15.68 -8.79 11.87
C ILE A 93 15.28 -7.33 12.12
N LYS A 94 16.22 -6.46 12.52
CA LYS A 94 15.93 -5.03 12.72
C LYS A 94 15.47 -4.35 11.44
N ARG A 95 16.13 -4.64 10.30
CA ARG A 95 15.75 -4.09 8.99
C ARG A 95 14.38 -4.57 8.57
N LEU A 96 14.07 -5.86 8.74
CA LEU A 96 12.75 -6.43 8.46
C LEU A 96 11.67 -5.73 9.27
N ALA A 97 11.84 -5.62 10.59
CA ALA A 97 10.87 -4.96 11.47
C ALA A 97 10.67 -3.47 11.09
N ASN A 98 11.76 -2.77 10.75
CA ASN A 98 11.68 -1.38 10.30
C ASN A 98 10.95 -1.25 8.94
N ALA A 99 11.28 -2.09 7.98
CA ALA A 99 10.65 -2.06 6.66
C ALA A 99 9.15 -2.33 6.75
N VAL A 100 8.75 -3.39 7.47
CA VAL A 100 7.36 -3.79 7.64
C VAL A 100 6.55 -2.70 8.37
N VAL A 101 7.04 -2.26 9.54
CA VAL A 101 6.28 -1.30 10.36
C VAL A 101 6.21 0.08 9.73
N ASN A 102 7.31 0.59 9.17
CA ASN A 102 7.28 1.88 8.49
C ASN A 102 6.49 1.81 7.17
N GLY A 103 6.68 0.74 6.39
CA GLY A 103 5.95 0.56 5.13
C GLY A 103 4.43 0.51 5.35
N PHE A 104 3.96 -0.20 6.39
CA PHE A 104 2.54 -0.21 6.71
C PHE A 104 2.06 1.08 7.38
N SER A 105 2.90 1.76 8.15
CA SER A 105 2.56 3.07 8.70
C SER A 105 2.33 4.10 7.60
N ASP A 106 3.26 4.22 6.65
CA ASP A 106 3.18 5.19 5.56
C ASP A 106 2.15 4.78 4.49
N GLY A 107 1.98 3.49 4.25
CA GLY A 107 0.98 2.93 3.32
C GLY A 107 -0.35 2.54 3.98
N TYR A 108 -0.62 2.96 5.23
CA TYR A 108 -1.76 2.48 6.02
C TYR A 108 -3.09 2.61 5.29
N HIS A 109 -3.43 3.80 4.84
CA HIS A 109 -4.72 4.08 4.24
C HIS A 109 -4.95 3.31 2.93
N LEU A 110 -3.91 3.15 2.11
CA LEU A 110 -4.01 2.36 0.88
C LEU A 110 -4.16 0.87 1.19
N SER A 111 -3.38 0.34 2.14
CA SER A 111 -3.51 -1.05 2.60
C SER A 111 -4.91 -1.31 3.16
N LYS A 112 -5.48 -0.35 3.88
CA LYS A 112 -6.85 -0.44 4.42
C LYS A 112 -7.90 -0.47 3.31
N VAL A 113 -7.83 0.42 2.32
CA VAL A 113 -8.70 0.38 1.12
C VAL A 113 -8.64 -0.99 0.47
N ASN A 114 -7.43 -1.51 0.26
CA ASN A 114 -7.22 -2.81 -0.36
C ASN A 114 -7.90 -3.94 0.45
N THR A 115 -7.70 -3.98 1.78
CA THR A 115 -8.31 -5.01 2.64
C THR A 115 -9.83 -4.92 2.71
N VAL A 116 -10.39 -3.70 2.70
CA VAL A 116 -11.84 -3.47 2.79
C VAL A 116 -12.55 -3.74 1.46
N LEU A 117 -11.92 -3.43 0.31
CA LEU A 117 -12.58 -3.45 -1.00
C LEU A 117 -12.17 -4.62 -1.91
N LYS A 118 -11.17 -5.43 -1.55
CA LYS A 118 -10.68 -6.53 -2.40
C LYS A 118 -11.79 -7.47 -2.89
N TRP A 119 -12.81 -7.71 -2.08
CA TRP A 119 -13.93 -8.58 -2.44
C TRP A 119 -14.89 -7.96 -3.48
N ARG A 120 -14.82 -6.66 -3.73
CA ARG A 120 -15.64 -5.92 -4.70
C ARG A 120 -14.90 -5.53 -5.97
N SER A 121 -13.57 -5.59 -5.96
CA SER A 121 -12.71 -5.12 -7.04
C SER A 121 -11.73 -6.23 -7.44
N PRO A 122 -11.83 -6.79 -8.64
CA PRO A 122 -10.86 -7.75 -9.16
C PRO A 122 -9.43 -7.21 -9.17
N PHE A 123 -9.27 -5.91 -9.45
CA PHE A 123 -7.96 -5.26 -9.36
C PHE A 123 -7.39 -5.29 -7.94
N LEU A 124 -8.18 -4.84 -6.95
CA LEU A 124 -7.72 -4.81 -5.56
C LEU A 124 -7.50 -6.23 -5.00
N GLN A 125 -8.29 -7.22 -5.42
CA GLN A 125 -8.05 -8.62 -5.06
C GLN A 125 -6.70 -9.10 -5.61
N SER A 126 -6.43 -8.87 -6.90
CA SER A 126 -5.16 -9.27 -7.51
C SER A 126 -3.96 -8.54 -6.91
N THR A 127 -4.11 -7.27 -6.58
CA THR A 127 -3.08 -6.46 -5.90
C THR A 127 -2.82 -7.00 -4.49
N TYR A 128 -3.88 -7.34 -3.75
CA TYR A 128 -3.75 -7.95 -2.42
C TYR A 128 -2.98 -9.27 -2.49
N ASP A 129 -3.36 -10.18 -3.37
CA ASP A 129 -2.72 -11.49 -3.51
C ASP A 129 -1.25 -11.36 -3.91
N TYR A 130 -0.95 -10.45 -4.84
CA TYR A 130 0.42 -10.12 -5.22
C TYR A 130 1.23 -9.59 -4.04
N ASN A 131 0.69 -8.65 -3.26
CA ASN A 131 1.38 -8.06 -2.12
C ASN A 131 1.63 -9.09 -1.01
N GLN A 132 0.68 -10.02 -0.74
CA GLN A 132 0.89 -11.12 0.21
C GLN A 132 2.04 -12.02 -0.22
N LYS A 133 2.07 -12.40 -1.50
CA LYS A 133 3.16 -13.21 -2.07
C LYS A 133 4.50 -12.49 -1.97
N MET A 134 4.55 -11.21 -2.31
CA MET A 134 5.79 -10.42 -2.27
C MET A 134 6.29 -10.22 -0.83
N LEU A 135 5.41 -9.96 0.13
CA LEU A 135 5.76 -9.87 1.54
C LEU A 135 6.38 -11.18 2.04
N ARG A 136 5.75 -12.32 1.73
CA ARG A 136 6.29 -13.63 2.09
C ARG A 136 7.70 -13.84 1.51
N LEU A 137 7.89 -13.57 0.23
CA LEU A 137 9.21 -13.68 -0.41
C LEU A 137 10.24 -12.75 0.23
N TYR A 138 9.84 -11.54 0.60
CA TYR A 138 10.69 -10.58 1.28
C TYR A 138 11.14 -11.10 2.66
N VAL A 139 10.21 -11.62 3.48
CA VAL A 139 10.52 -12.20 4.79
C VAL A 139 11.50 -13.37 4.65
N LEU A 140 11.24 -14.31 3.73
CA LEU A 140 12.11 -15.47 3.49
C LEU A 140 13.50 -15.07 2.97
N SER A 141 13.59 -13.96 2.23
CA SER A 141 14.88 -13.44 1.74
C SER A 141 15.67 -12.73 2.84
N MET A 142 14.97 -12.03 3.76
CA MET A 142 15.58 -11.38 4.91
C MET A 142 16.04 -12.38 5.97
N LEU A 143 15.33 -13.50 6.10
CA LEU A 143 15.54 -14.53 7.12
C LEU A 143 15.70 -15.91 6.47
N PRO A 144 16.84 -16.20 5.76
CA PRO A 144 17.07 -17.50 5.15
C PRO A 144 17.16 -18.65 6.17
N GLU A 145 17.35 -18.35 7.45
CA GLU A 145 17.30 -19.29 8.58
C GLU A 145 15.96 -20.03 8.66
N LEU A 146 14.87 -19.41 8.21
CA LEU A 146 13.53 -20.03 8.15
C LEU A 146 13.47 -21.32 7.33
N LYS A 147 14.44 -21.56 6.45
CA LYS A 147 14.55 -22.83 5.72
C LYS A 147 14.85 -24.04 6.63
N LYS A 148 15.35 -23.79 7.84
CA LYS A 148 15.69 -24.82 8.83
C LYS A 148 14.58 -24.99 9.87
N CYS A 149 13.66 -24.02 9.97
CA CYS A 149 12.53 -24.04 10.90
C CYS A 149 11.41 -24.94 10.38
N ASP A 150 10.55 -25.40 11.29
CA ASP A 150 9.31 -26.06 10.90
C ASP A 150 8.35 -25.10 10.16
N SER A 151 7.35 -25.71 9.52
CA SER A 151 6.35 -24.94 8.76
C SER A 151 5.53 -24.01 9.64
N ALA A 152 5.21 -24.41 10.88
CA ALA A 152 4.37 -23.60 11.79
C ALA A 152 5.12 -22.33 12.22
N THR A 153 6.39 -22.45 12.60
CA THR A 153 7.26 -21.31 12.92
C THR A 153 7.39 -20.36 11.72
N THR A 154 7.61 -20.91 10.51
CA THR A 154 7.71 -20.10 9.30
C THR A 154 6.41 -19.31 9.03
N GLU A 155 5.24 -19.98 9.07
CA GLU A 155 3.95 -19.31 8.84
C GLU A 155 3.61 -18.30 9.93
N LEU A 156 3.94 -18.58 11.20
CA LEU A 156 3.77 -17.62 12.28
C LEU A 156 4.59 -16.34 12.03
N LEU A 157 5.90 -16.48 11.68
CA LEU A 157 6.77 -15.33 11.45
C LEU A 157 6.34 -14.51 10.21
N VAL A 158 5.87 -15.15 9.16
CA VAL A 158 5.25 -14.46 8.02
C VAL A 158 3.95 -13.76 8.47
N GLY A 159 3.12 -14.41 9.28
CA GLY A 159 1.86 -13.88 9.79
C GLY A 159 2.02 -12.62 10.63
N ILE A 160 2.97 -12.60 11.58
CA ILE A 160 3.23 -11.44 12.43
C ILE A 160 3.87 -10.24 11.67
N THR A 161 4.38 -10.46 10.47
CA THR A 161 4.86 -9.39 9.57
C THR A 161 3.78 -8.85 8.64
N SER A 162 2.52 -9.28 8.76
CA SER A 162 1.41 -8.86 7.90
C SER A 162 0.84 -7.50 8.29
N PHE A 163 0.11 -6.87 7.33
CA PHE A 163 -0.63 -5.65 7.59
C PHE A 163 -1.68 -5.82 8.69
N TYR A 164 -2.39 -6.95 8.73
CA TYR A 164 -3.40 -7.23 9.75
C TYR A 164 -2.81 -7.26 11.15
N PHE A 165 -1.61 -7.83 11.31
CA PHE A 165 -0.94 -7.86 12.61
C PHE A 165 -0.47 -6.46 13.02
N PHE A 166 0.10 -5.69 12.10
CA PHE A 166 0.46 -4.29 12.33
C PHE A 166 -0.76 -3.46 12.73
N GLU A 167 -1.86 -3.56 11.99
CA GLU A 167 -3.11 -2.85 12.28
C GLU A 167 -3.64 -3.20 13.66
N ARG A 168 -3.66 -4.50 14.00
CA ARG A 168 -4.09 -4.96 15.33
C ARG A 168 -3.27 -4.35 16.45
N LEU A 169 -1.96 -4.32 16.31
CA LEU A 169 -1.07 -3.76 17.33
C LEU A 169 -1.18 -2.24 17.43
N HIS A 170 -1.05 -1.57 16.30
CA HIS A 170 -0.91 -0.11 16.27
C HIS A 170 -2.25 0.60 16.44
N VAL A 171 -3.28 0.16 15.70
CA VAL A 171 -4.59 0.85 15.66
C VAL A 171 -5.50 0.35 16.76
N ASP A 172 -5.72 -0.97 16.87
CA ASP A 172 -6.70 -1.51 17.81
C ASP A 172 -6.17 -1.55 19.25
N GLN A 173 -4.86 -1.86 19.45
CA GLN A 173 -4.25 -1.94 20.78
C GLN A 173 -3.50 -0.66 21.16
N GLY A 174 -3.35 0.32 20.27
CA GLY A 174 -2.74 1.61 20.56
C GLY A 174 -1.21 1.58 20.76
N LEU A 175 -0.51 0.55 20.30
CA LEU A 175 0.94 0.48 20.44
C LEU A 175 1.62 1.56 19.58
N SER A 176 2.65 2.20 20.12
CA SER A 176 3.48 3.10 19.33
C SER A 176 4.24 2.34 18.23
N ILE A 177 4.63 3.04 17.15
CA ILE A 177 5.47 2.50 16.09
C ILE A 177 6.75 1.86 16.64
N ALA A 178 7.38 2.48 17.63
CA ALA A 178 8.57 1.94 18.30
C ALA A 178 8.26 0.63 19.05
N ALA A 179 7.10 0.55 19.71
CA ALA A 179 6.67 -0.66 20.41
C ALA A 179 6.36 -1.81 19.43
N CYS A 180 5.70 -1.52 18.29
CA CYS A 180 5.46 -2.51 17.24
C CYS A 180 6.78 -3.09 16.71
N LYS A 181 7.77 -2.24 16.41
CA LYS A 181 9.10 -2.70 15.98
C LYS A 181 9.80 -3.56 17.02
N LYS A 182 9.80 -3.11 18.28
CA LYS A 182 10.41 -3.85 19.40
C LYS A 182 9.78 -5.24 19.55
N LEU A 183 8.45 -5.32 19.47
CA LEU A 183 7.71 -6.58 19.56
C LEU A 183 8.14 -7.55 18.45
N LEU A 184 8.14 -7.10 17.17
CA LEU A 184 8.59 -7.94 16.06
C LEU A 184 10.04 -8.41 16.24
N ILE A 185 10.96 -7.51 16.60
CA ILE A 185 12.38 -7.86 16.80
C ILE A 185 12.50 -8.92 17.88
N THR A 186 11.85 -8.74 19.03
CA THR A 186 11.92 -9.69 20.15
C THR A 186 11.41 -11.08 19.76
N HIS A 187 10.22 -11.16 19.16
CA HIS A 187 9.60 -12.46 18.88
C HIS A 187 10.26 -13.19 17.71
N ILE A 188 10.71 -12.47 16.68
CA ILE A 188 11.47 -13.08 15.57
C ILE A 188 12.82 -13.60 16.11
N SER A 189 13.52 -12.83 16.94
CA SER A 189 14.80 -13.28 17.52
C SER A 189 14.61 -14.53 18.38
N SER A 190 13.65 -14.53 19.32
CA SER A 190 13.38 -15.68 20.17
C SER A 190 13.03 -16.94 19.38
N ALA A 191 12.19 -16.83 18.34
CA ALA A 191 11.81 -17.98 17.54
C ALA A 191 12.99 -18.60 16.79
N LEU A 192 13.93 -17.78 16.30
CA LEU A 192 15.10 -18.27 15.55
C LEU A 192 16.25 -18.73 16.45
N GLU A 193 16.35 -18.25 17.70
CA GLU A 193 17.33 -18.70 18.68
C GLU A 193 16.98 -20.06 19.27
N THR A 194 15.68 -20.39 19.37
CA THR A 194 15.23 -21.67 19.95
C THR A 194 15.46 -22.87 19.02
N GLU A 195 15.69 -22.62 17.73
CA GLU A 195 15.88 -23.64 16.70
C GLU A 195 17.35 -23.78 16.23
N SER A 196 18.27 -23.04 16.85
CA SER A 196 19.73 -23.10 16.59
C SER A 196 20.44 -24.05 17.53
#